data_b936f21edcf072b1538b9603777dfff5
#
_entry.id   b936f21edcf072b1538b9603777dfff5
#
_cell.length_a   1.000
_cell.length_b   1.000
_cell.length_c   1.000
_cell.angle_alpha   90.00
_cell.angle_beta   90.00
_cell.angle_gamma   90.00
#
_symmetry.space_group_name_H-M   'P 1'
#
loop_
_entity.id
_entity.type
_entity.pdbx_description
1 polymer ?
#
loop_
_entity_poly.entity_id
_entity_poly.type
_entity_poly.pdbx_seq_one_letter_code
_entity_poly.pdbx_strand_id
1 'polypeptide(L)'
;MQVMIWTELKKLRRSRMLLVALFGLCMVLVIVTAQGFFAGGNEAYGMDPEWYLTGVQSLGTLYALPGIIALFGSYIICRESQEDVLKSLLLIPVNMGKMVVAKVMVILVFSVGTYLVLFLAAFAVEMAFHAQVLTAEIFWLYLVDGICVFFAVLPIICFITEKKLDYWLSLLAAEVYSFITIFVGNLGTISKLYPLVAAFTLSGYYESTPAEILLSVISMVLCGMISGILIYRLSKRDALQ
;
A
#
# COMPACT_ATOMS: atom_id res chain seq x y z
N MET A 1 2.93 4.91 23.73
CA MET A 1 2.68 4.51 22.34
C MET A 1 1.62 5.38 21.67
N GLN A 2 0.44 5.54 22.24
CA GLN A 2 -0.62 6.41 21.69
C GLN A 2 -0.17 7.84 21.41
N VAL A 3 0.57 8.47 22.34
CA VAL A 3 1.10 9.84 22.15
C VAL A 3 2.06 9.91 20.95
N MET A 4 2.90 8.89 20.73
CA MET A 4 3.84 8.85 19.60
C MET A 4 3.08 8.74 18.26
N ILE A 5 2.08 7.88 18.18
CA ILE A 5 1.24 7.75 16.98
C ILE A 5 0.52 9.06 16.69
N TRP A 6 -0.05 9.69 17.72
CA TRP A 6 -0.77 10.96 17.56
C TRP A 6 0.14 12.11 17.10
N THR A 7 1.38 12.17 17.61
CA THR A 7 2.36 13.18 17.18
C THR A 7 2.76 12.97 15.72
N GLU A 8 2.96 11.72 15.26
CA GLU A 8 3.25 11.42 13.86
C GLU A 8 2.08 11.81 12.95
N LEU A 9 0.84 11.48 13.33
CA LEU A 9 -0.36 11.89 12.58
C LEU A 9 -0.49 13.43 12.49
N LYS A 10 -0.15 14.15 13.57
CA LYS A 10 -0.19 15.63 13.58
C LYS A 10 0.89 16.24 12.67
N LYS A 11 2.08 15.61 12.59
CA LYS A 11 3.15 16.01 11.65
C LYS A 11 2.70 15.84 10.20
N LEU A 12 1.93 14.78 9.89
CA LEU A 12 1.41 14.50 8.56
C LEU A 12 0.44 15.57 8.04
N ARG A 13 -0.38 16.16 8.91
CA ARG A 13 -1.31 17.23 8.51
C ARG A 13 -0.62 18.42 7.85
N ARG A 14 0.67 18.64 8.12
CA ARG A 14 1.48 19.71 7.52
C ARG A 14 2.24 19.27 6.27
N SER A 15 2.23 17.98 5.94
CA SER A 15 2.96 17.40 4.82
C SER A 15 2.15 17.48 3.53
N ARG A 16 2.83 17.82 2.42
CA ARG A 16 2.23 17.75 1.07
C ARG A 16 2.09 16.32 0.55
N MET A 17 2.59 15.31 1.28
CA MET A 17 2.52 13.90 0.88
C MET A 17 1.08 13.38 0.77
N LEU A 18 0.16 13.88 1.60
CA LEU A 18 -1.26 13.57 1.46
C LEU A 18 -1.86 14.05 0.15
N LEU A 19 -1.40 15.20 -0.37
CA LEU A 19 -1.84 15.71 -1.68
C LEU A 19 -1.32 14.82 -2.83
N VAL A 20 -0.08 14.32 -2.72
CA VAL A 20 0.48 13.36 -3.70
C VAL A 20 -0.33 12.07 -3.71
N ALA A 21 -0.69 11.55 -2.54
CA ALA A 21 -1.54 10.37 -2.43
C ALA A 21 -2.92 10.61 -3.05
N LEU A 22 -3.57 11.73 -2.70
CA LEU A 22 -4.87 12.10 -3.25
C LEU A 22 -4.82 12.22 -4.78
N PHE A 23 -3.77 12.86 -5.32
CA PHE A 23 -3.56 12.98 -6.75
C PHE A 23 -3.45 11.60 -7.42
N GLY A 24 -2.67 10.67 -6.85
CA GLY A 24 -2.55 9.31 -7.38
C GLY A 24 -3.88 8.54 -7.35
N LEU A 25 -4.68 8.68 -6.28
CA LEU A 25 -6.01 8.08 -6.21
C LEU A 25 -6.96 8.66 -7.27
N CYS A 26 -6.96 9.98 -7.46
CA CYS A 26 -7.74 10.63 -8.52
C CYS A 26 -7.32 10.14 -9.92
N MET A 27 -6.02 9.95 -10.15
CA MET A 27 -5.52 9.44 -11.43
C MET A 27 -6.03 8.02 -11.73
N VAL A 28 -6.05 7.13 -10.73
CA VAL A 28 -6.60 5.78 -10.88
C VAL A 28 -8.08 5.85 -11.29
N LEU A 29 -8.89 6.65 -10.59
CA LEU A 29 -10.31 6.82 -10.91
C LEU A 29 -10.51 7.35 -12.34
N VAL A 30 -9.77 8.39 -12.72
CA VAL A 30 -9.87 9.00 -14.06
C VAL A 30 -9.49 8.00 -15.15
N ILE A 31 -8.41 7.23 -14.97
CA ILE A 31 -7.96 6.25 -15.95
C ILE A 31 -9.00 5.15 -16.15
N VAL A 32 -9.54 4.57 -15.07
CA VAL A 32 -10.55 3.50 -15.18
C VAL A 32 -11.85 4.05 -15.77
N THR A 33 -12.27 5.24 -15.37
CA THR A 33 -13.45 5.90 -15.96
C THR A 33 -13.24 6.14 -17.47
N ALA A 34 -12.06 6.62 -17.87
CA ALA A 34 -11.73 6.82 -19.27
C ALA A 34 -11.72 5.49 -20.05
N GLN A 35 -11.16 4.41 -19.47
CA GLN A 35 -11.20 3.07 -20.08
C GLN A 35 -12.65 2.62 -20.32
N GLY A 36 -13.56 2.82 -19.38
CA GLY A 36 -14.97 2.50 -19.54
C GLY A 36 -15.62 3.25 -20.72
N PHE A 37 -15.30 4.53 -20.88
CA PHE A 37 -15.82 5.34 -21.99
C PHE A 37 -15.24 4.97 -23.34
N PHE A 38 -13.93 4.70 -23.43
CA PHE A 38 -13.24 4.49 -24.71
C PHE A 38 -13.24 3.03 -25.18
N ALA A 39 -13.31 2.04 -24.27
CA ALA A 39 -13.16 0.64 -24.61
C ALA A 39 -14.43 -0.04 -25.10
N GLY A 40 -15.61 0.51 -24.94
CA GLY A 40 -16.82 -0.19 -25.33
C GLY A 40 -18.12 0.62 -25.39
N GLY A 41 -18.05 1.91 -25.18
CA GLY A 41 -19.28 2.69 -25.03
C GLY A 41 -20.12 2.22 -23.83
N ASN A 42 -21.37 2.59 -23.80
CA ASN A 42 -22.29 2.25 -22.69
C ASN A 42 -22.53 0.73 -22.49
N GLU A 43 -22.24 -0.11 -23.51
CA GLU A 43 -22.45 -1.56 -23.44
C GLU A 43 -21.39 -2.30 -22.60
N ALA A 44 -20.13 -1.85 -22.59
CA ALA A 44 -19.08 -2.44 -21.75
C ALA A 44 -19.30 -2.15 -20.26
N TYR A 45 -19.84 -0.99 -19.95
CA TYR A 45 -20.24 -0.61 -18.60
C TYR A 45 -21.51 -1.34 -18.11
N GLY A 46 -22.32 -1.85 -19.03
CA GLY A 46 -23.59 -2.49 -18.72
C GLY A 46 -23.52 -4.01 -18.54
N MET A 47 -22.40 -4.66 -18.92
CA MET A 47 -22.31 -6.12 -18.88
C MET A 47 -21.92 -6.71 -17.52
N ASP A 48 -21.14 -5.97 -16.71
CA ASP A 48 -20.73 -6.43 -15.38
C ASP A 48 -20.85 -5.26 -14.39
N PRO A 49 -21.82 -5.32 -13.47
CA PRO A 49 -22.06 -4.25 -12.51
C PRO A 49 -20.87 -3.98 -11.56
N GLU A 50 -19.97 -4.94 -11.40
CA GLU A 50 -18.81 -4.81 -10.51
C GLU A 50 -17.53 -4.44 -11.27
N TRP A 51 -17.58 -4.32 -12.60
CA TRP A 51 -16.41 -4.08 -13.45
C TRP A 51 -15.63 -2.81 -13.05
N TYR A 52 -16.33 -1.73 -12.76
CA TYR A 52 -15.67 -0.48 -12.40
C TYR A 52 -14.92 -0.59 -11.08
N LEU A 53 -15.56 -1.14 -10.05
CA LEU A 53 -14.96 -1.30 -8.72
C LEU A 53 -13.78 -2.24 -8.76
N THR A 54 -13.88 -3.38 -9.44
CA THR A 54 -12.78 -4.34 -9.61
C THR A 54 -11.68 -3.77 -10.49
N GLY A 55 -12.01 -2.99 -11.51
CA GLY A 55 -11.06 -2.27 -12.35
C GLY A 55 -10.25 -1.22 -11.58
N VAL A 56 -10.90 -0.43 -10.74
CA VAL A 56 -10.24 0.55 -9.87
C VAL A 56 -9.34 -0.15 -8.86
N GLN A 57 -9.79 -1.25 -8.25
CA GLN A 57 -8.99 -2.05 -7.33
C GLN A 57 -7.74 -2.61 -8.01
N SER A 58 -7.90 -3.27 -9.16
CA SER A 58 -6.78 -3.90 -9.87
C SER A 58 -5.75 -2.88 -10.35
N LEU A 59 -6.18 -1.79 -10.98
CA LEU A 59 -5.29 -0.72 -11.43
C LEU A 59 -4.61 -0.03 -10.25
N GLY A 60 -5.36 0.23 -9.16
CA GLY A 60 -4.83 0.81 -7.94
C GLY A 60 -3.74 -0.05 -7.32
N THR A 61 -4.01 -1.34 -7.15
CA THR A 61 -3.10 -2.30 -6.50
C THR A 61 -1.89 -2.63 -7.37
N LEU A 62 -2.02 -2.63 -8.71
CA LEU A 62 -0.90 -2.93 -9.62
C LEU A 62 0.01 -1.74 -9.88
N TYR A 63 -0.49 -0.50 -9.85
CA TYR A 63 0.31 0.62 -10.34
C TYR A 63 0.46 1.75 -9.31
N ALA A 64 -0.61 2.22 -8.70
CA ALA A 64 -0.54 3.46 -7.95
C ALA A 64 -0.26 3.27 -6.46
N LEU A 65 -0.99 2.36 -5.81
CA LEU A 65 -0.98 2.24 -4.34
C LEU A 65 0.33 1.73 -3.77
N PRO A 66 1.00 0.71 -4.34
CA PRO A 66 2.30 0.27 -3.85
C PRO A 66 3.33 1.39 -3.85
N GLY A 67 3.38 2.19 -4.94
CA GLY A 67 4.26 3.34 -5.06
C GLY A 67 3.95 4.44 -4.04
N ILE A 68 2.68 4.78 -3.88
CA ILE A 68 2.22 5.79 -2.91
C ILE A 68 2.54 5.36 -1.47
N ILE A 69 2.28 4.09 -1.12
CA ILE A 69 2.54 3.55 0.22
C ILE A 69 4.04 3.49 0.49
N ALA A 70 4.85 3.08 -0.51
CA ALA A 70 6.30 3.05 -0.40
C ALA A 70 6.89 4.45 -0.19
N LEU A 71 6.48 5.41 -1.01
CA LEU A 71 6.91 6.81 -0.93
C LEU A 71 6.57 7.40 0.44
N PHE A 72 5.32 7.25 0.87
CA PHE A 72 4.85 7.76 2.15
C PHE A 72 5.57 7.11 3.33
N GLY A 73 5.73 5.78 3.30
CA GLY A 73 6.39 5.03 4.36
C GLY A 73 7.85 5.41 4.52
N SER A 74 8.59 5.48 3.41
CA SER A 74 9.99 5.89 3.41
C SER A 74 10.15 7.35 3.85
N TYR A 75 9.26 8.24 3.42
CA TYR A 75 9.26 9.63 3.85
C TYR A 75 9.11 9.75 5.38
N ILE A 76 8.14 9.05 5.99
CA ILE A 76 7.93 9.10 7.44
C ILE A 76 9.16 8.60 8.22
N ILE A 77 9.82 7.55 7.74
CA ILE A 77 10.96 6.97 8.43
C ILE A 77 12.21 7.82 8.21
N CYS A 78 12.48 8.26 6.96
CA CYS A 78 13.70 9.00 6.60
C CYS A 78 13.68 10.46 7.05
N ARG A 79 12.52 11.07 7.22
CA ARG A 79 12.36 12.50 7.49
C ARG A 79 13.22 13.00 8.63
N GLU A 80 13.24 12.31 9.76
CA GLU A 80 13.97 12.75 10.94
C GLU A 80 15.50 12.65 10.74
N SER A 81 15.94 11.71 9.91
CA SER A 81 17.35 11.57 9.54
C SER A 81 17.79 12.65 8.55
N GLN A 82 16.92 13.06 7.64
CA GLN A 82 17.21 14.06 6.60
C GLN A 82 17.12 15.51 7.15
N GLU A 83 16.23 15.75 8.10
CA GLU A 83 16.06 17.07 8.73
C GLU A 83 17.04 17.33 9.90
N ASP A 84 18.03 16.45 10.16
CA ASP A 84 18.98 16.51 11.31
C ASP A 84 18.29 16.57 12.69
N VAL A 85 17.00 16.31 12.76
CA VAL A 85 16.21 16.31 13.98
C VAL A 85 16.57 15.12 14.88
N LEU A 86 17.17 14.09 14.30
CA LEU A 86 17.54 12.85 15.01
C LEU A 86 18.53 13.14 16.16
N LYS A 87 19.45 14.08 15.97
CA LYS A 87 20.44 14.49 17.01
C LYS A 87 19.76 15.13 18.21
N SER A 88 18.73 15.94 17.99
CA SER A 88 17.95 16.57 19.08
C SER A 88 17.01 15.58 19.76
N LEU A 89 16.50 14.59 19.07
CA LEU A 89 15.68 13.51 19.64
C LEU A 89 16.50 12.57 20.54
N LEU A 90 17.78 12.36 20.23
CA LEU A 90 18.69 11.55 21.07
C LEU A 90 18.99 12.18 22.43
N LEU A 91 18.79 13.50 22.60
CA LEU A 91 18.92 14.19 23.88
C LEU A 91 17.74 13.91 24.82
N ILE A 92 16.64 13.40 24.30
CA ILE A 92 15.44 13.04 25.08
C ILE A 92 15.46 11.52 25.29
N PRO A 93 15.13 10.98 26.47
CA PRO A 93 15.13 9.54 26.74
C PRO A 93 13.94 8.85 26.04
N VAL A 94 13.95 8.84 24.70
CA VAL A 94 12.94 8.17 23.87
C VAL A 94 13.46 6.81 23.43
N ASN A 95 12.65 5.78 23.59
CA ASN A 95 12.99 4.44 23.07
C ASN A 95 12.81 4.41 21.56
N MET A 96 13.93 4.42 20.80
CA MET A 96 13.96 4.43 19.33
C MET A 96 13.17 3.26 18.72
N GLY A 97 13.23 2.08 19.32
CA GLY A 97 12.45 0.93 18.83
C GLY A 97 10.93 1.18 18.88
N LYS A 98 10.43 1.78 19.95
CA LYS A 98 9.01 2.14 20.06
C LYS A 98 8.62 3.21 19.05
N MET A 99 9.53 4.14 18.72
CA MET A 99 9.31 5.17 17.72
C MET A 99 9.20 4.57 16.31
N VAL A 100 10.08 3.67 15.92
CA VAL A 100 10.02 3.00 14.61
C VAL A 100 8.74 2.18 14.49
N VAL A 101 8.37 1.43 15.53
CA VAL A 101 7.10 0.67 15.54
C VAL A 101 5.89 1.60 15.41
N ALA A 102 5.87 2.76 16.08
CA ALA A 102 4.80 3.74 15.94
C ALA A 102 4.68 4.26 14.50
N LYS A 103 5.80 4.52 13.83
CA LYS A 103 5.83 4.92 12.41
C LYS A 103 5.28 3.82 11.50
N VAL A 104 5.67 2.58 11.71
CA VAL A 104 5.16 1.42 10.95
C VAL A 104 3.64 1.28 11.13
N MET A 105 3.11 1.48 12.34
CA MET A 105 1.66 1.48 12.57
C MET A 105 0.95 2.63 11.84
N VAL A 106 1.57 3.80 11.75
CA VAL A 106 1.02 4.93 10.98
C VAL A 106 0.99 4.61 9.48
N ILE A 107 2.01 3.92 8.95
CA ILE A 107 2.06 3.49 7.55
C ILE A 107 0.96 2.45 7.27
N LEU A 108 0.72 1.51 8.19
CA LEU A 108 -0.39 0.55 8.08
C LEU A 108 -1.75 1.26 8.00
N VAL A 109 -1.99 2.18 8.94
CA VAL A 109 -3.25 2.97 8.97
C VAL A 109 -3.40 3.79 7.68
N PHE A 110 -2.31 4.35 7.17
CA PHE A 110 -2.32 5.08 5.90
C PHE A 110 -2.64 4.15 4.72
N SER A 111 -2.02 2.97 4.66
CA SER A 111 -2.29 1.97 3.60
C SER A 111 -3.76 1.57 3.58
N VAL A 112 -4.30 1.12 4.70
CA VAL A 112 -5.72 0.76 4.79
C VAL A 112 -6.62 1.97 4.50
N GLY A 113 -6.26 3.14 5.01
CA GLY A 113 -7.00 4.38 4.77
C GLY A 113 -7.06 4.78 3.30
N THR A 114 -5.96 4.65 2.54
CA THR A 114 -5.94 4.96 1.10
C THR A 114 -6.82 3.99 0.31
N TYR A 115 -6.83 2.71 0.64
CA TYR A 115 -7.73 1.74 0.02
C TYR A 115 -9.19 2.02 0.32
N LEU A 116 -9.53 2.38 1.57
CA LEU A 116 -10.90 2.75 1.94
C LEU A 116 -11.36 4.04 1.24
N VAL A 117 -10.49 5.04 1.13
CA VAL A 117 -10.80 6.27 0.40
C VAL A 117 -11.01 5.98 -1.09
N LEU A 118 -10.15 5.13 -1.68
CA LEU A 118 -10.30 4.72 -3.07
C LEU A 118 -11.62 3.98 -3.29
N PHE A 119 -11.97 3.04 -2.39
CA PHE A 119 -13.24 2.33 -2.42
C PHE A 119 -14.44 3.28 -2.36
N LEU A 120 -14.45 4.21 -1.39
CA LEU A 120 -15.56 5.16 -1.23
C LEU A 120 -15.71 6.06 -2.46
N ALA A 121 -14.57 6.51 -3.03
CA ALA A 121 -14.59 7.35 -4.22
C ALA A 121 -15.05 6.57 -5.46
N ALA A 122 -14.57 5.34 -5.65
CA ALA A 122 -15.01 4.46 -6.73
C ALA A 122 -16.48 4.09 -6.60
N PHE A 123 -16.93 3.79 -5.40
CA PHE A 123 -18.34 3.51 -5.12
C PHE A 123 -19.26 4.73 -5.40
N ALA A 124 -18.82 5.94 -5.06
CA ALA A 124 -19.57 7.15 -5.37
C ALA A 124 -19.73 7.38 -6.89
N VAL A 125 -18.69 7.06 -7.66
CA VAL A 125 -18.73 7.12 -9.14
C VAL A 125 -19.67 6.03 -9.68
N GLU A 126 -19.56 4.80 -9.19
CA GLU A 126 -20.41 3.69 -9.61
C GLU A 126 -21.90 3.95 -9.35
N MET A 127 -22.21 4.48 -8.17
CA MET A 127 -23.59 4.89 -7.82
C MET A 127 -24.14 6.00 -8.73
N ALA A 128 -23.28 6.88 -9.23
CA ALA A 128 -23.70 7.94 -10.14
C ALA A 128 -24.02 7.41 -11.55
N PHE A 129 -23.36 6.33 -11.99
CA PHE A 129 -23.55 5.76 -13.34
C PHE A 129 -24.53 4.60 -13.40
N HIS A 130 -24.55 3.70 -12.41
CA HIS A 130 -25.29 2.44 -12.47
C HIS A 130 -26.33 2.22 -11.35
N ALA A 131 -26.39 3.10 -10.33
CA ALA A 131 -27.27 2.97 -9.16
C ALA A 131 -27.22 1.58 -8.48
N GLN A 132 -26.07 0.97 -8.45
CA GLN A 132 -25.84 -0.39 -7.94
C GLN A 132 -25.82 -0.45 -6.41
N VAL A 133 -26.23 -1.61 -5.89
CA VAL A 133 -26.18 -1.88 -4.44
C VAL A 133 -24.81 -2.36 -4.04
N LEU A 134 -24.26 -1.80 -2.95
CA LEU A 134 -23.00 -2.20 -2.36
C LEU A 134 -23.01 -3.68 -1.95
N THR A 135 -22.12 -4.48 -2.51
CA THR A 135 -21.85 -5.83 -2.01
C THR A 135 -20.80 -5.78 -0.91
N ALA A 136 -21.06 -6.44 0.21
CA ALA A 136 -20.13 -6.52 1.34
C ALA A 136 -18.80 -7.20 0.91
N GLU A 137 -18.84 -8.04 -0.10
CA GLU A 137 -17.66 -8.74 -0.66
C GLU A 137 -16.64 -7.78 -1.22
N ILE A 138 -17.05 -6.78 -2.01
CA ILE A 138 -16.14 -5.79 -2.60
C ILE A 138 -15.48 -4.92 -1.52
N PHE A 139 -16.23 -4.56 -0.47
CA PHE A 139 -15.65 -3.83 0.65
C PHE A 139 -14.52 -4.62 1.32
N TRP A 140 -14.72 -5.93 1.52
CA TRP A 140 -13.70 -6.81 2.09
C TRP A 140 -12.48 -6.94 1.18
N LEU A 141 -12.67 -7.00 -0.15
CA LEU A 141 -11.57 -6.98 -1.12
C LEU A 141 -10.62 -5.80 -0.86
N TYR A 142 -11.14 -4.58 -0.83
CA TYR A 142 -10.33 -3.38 -0.62
C TYR A 142 -9.67 -3.34 0.75
N LEU A 143 -10.37 -3.79 1.78
CA LEU A 143 -9.81 -3.79 3.14
C LEU A 143 -8.64 -4.77 3.27
N VAL A 144 -8.81 -5.99 2.74
CA VAL A 144 -7.76 -7.02 2.77
C VAL A 144 -6.57 -6.59 1.91
N ASP A 145 -6.81 -6.03 0.72
CA ASP A 145 -5.75 -5.49 -0.13
C ASP A 145 -4.93 -4.41 0.59
N GLY A 146 -5.59 -3.51 1.30
CA GLY A 146 -4.90 -2.47 2.06
C GLY A 146 -3.93 -3.02 3.11
N ILE A 147 -4.27 -4.15 3.73
CA ILE A 147 -3.40 -4.84 4.68
C ILE A 147 -2.31 -5.63 3.96
N CYS A 148 -2.66 -6.40 2.93
CA CYS A 148 -1.72 -7.26 2.22
C CYS A 148 -0.66 -6.45 1.47
N VAL A 149 -1.05 -5.37 0.78
CA VAL A 149 -0.11 -4.51 0.05
C VAL A 149 0.83 -3.78 1.01
N PHE A 150 0.36 -3.38 2.21
CA PHE A 150 1.26 -2.88 3.23
C PHE A 150 2.38 -3.89 3.54
N PHE A 151 2.05 -5.16 3.81
CA PHE A 151 3.05 -6.19 4.07
C PHE A 151 3.95 -6.47 2.86
N ALA A 152 3.41 -6.43 1.65
CA ALA A 152 4.16 -6.64 0.41
C ALA A 152 5.19 -5.53 0.16
N VAL A 153 4.88 -4.28 0.50
CA VAL A 153 5.73 -3.11 0.25
C VAL A 153 6.66 -2.79 1.42
N LEU A 154 6.33 -3.21 2.63
CA LEU A 154 7.09 -2.94 3.85
C LEU A 154 8.59 -3.32 3.75
N PRO A 155 9.00 -4.47 3.15
CA PRO A 155 10.41 -4.80 2.97
C PRO A 155 11.16 -3.76 2.12
N ILE A 156 10.52 -3.20 1.09
CA ILE A 156 11.10 -2.17 0.21
C ILE A 156 11.34 -0.90 1.01
N ILE A 157 10.34 -0.45 1.78
CA ILE A 157 10.45 0.72 2.66
C ILE A 157 11.62 0.55 3.62
N CYS A 158 11.66 -0.57 4.33
CA CYS A 158 12.70 -0.85 5.33
C CYS A 158 14.10 -0.93 4.71
N PHE A 159 14.23 -1.54 3.52
CA PHE A 159 15.50 -1.65 2.81
C PHE A 159 16.05 -0.29 2.38
N ILE A 160 15.22 0.55 1.77
CA ILE A 160 15.59 1.90 1.32
C ILE A 160 16.03 2.75 2.52
N THR A 161 15.29 2.69 3.61
CA THR A 161 15.60 3.45 4.84
C THR A 161 16.85 2.93 5.56
N GLU A 162 17.09 1.60 5.57
CA GLU A 162 18.31 1.02 6.13
C GLU A 162 19.56 1.51 5.39
N LYS A 163 19.48 1.61 4.06
CA LYS A 163 20.59 2.09 3.22
C LYS A 163 20.76 3.61 3.20
N LYS A 164 19.93 4.36 3.91
CA LYS A 164 19.92 5.84 3.90
C LYS A 164 19.76 6.43 2.49
N LEU A 165 19.03 5.72 1.63
CA LEU A 165 18.72 6.20 0.29
C LEU A 165 17.59 7.22 0.34
N ASP A 166 17.47 8.03 -0.72
CA ASP A 166 16.40 9.00 -0.82
C ASP A 166 15.01 8.32 -0.86
N TYR A 167 14.06 8.89 -0.14
CA TYR A 167 12.70 8.34 -0.07
C TYR A 167 12.01 8.24 -1.44
N TRP A 168 12.40 9.07 -2.42
CA TRP A 168 11.90 8.96 -3.81
C TRP A 168 12.28 7.64 -4.48
N LEU A 169 13.39 7.05 -4.11
CA LEU A 169 13.81 5.77 -4.65
C LEU A 169 12.86 4.63 -4.26
N SER A 170 12.15 4.76 -3.15
CA SER A 170 11.14 3.79 -2.74
C SER A 170 9.94 3.76 -3.67
N LEU A 171 9.55 4.91 -4.22
CA LEU A 171 8.52 4.99 -5.26
C LEU A 171 8.96 4.19 -6.50
N LEU A 172 10.15 4.49 -7.02
CA LEU A 172 10.67 3.79 -8.21
C LEU A 172 10.82 2.28 -7.98
N ALA A 173 11.34 1.89 -6.80
CA ALA A 173 11.49 0.48 -6.47
C ALA A 173 10.13 -0.23 -6.37
N ALA A 174 9.12 0.41 -5.78
CA ALA A 174 7.78 -0.14 -5.69
C ALA A 174 7.07 -0.22 -7.04
N GLU A 175 7.28 0.76 -7.93
CA GLU A 175 6.73 0.73 -9.29
C GLU A 175 7.35 -0.41 -10.12
N VAL A 176 8.68 -0.58 -10.07
CA VAL A 176 9.34 -1.72 -10.71
C VAL A 176 8.83 -3.04 -10.15
N TYR A 177 8.69 -3.11 -8.83
CA TYR A 177 8.14 -4.29 -8.15
C TYR A 177 6.71 -4.58 -8.60
N SER A 178 5.85 -3.58 -8.69
CA SER A 178 4.48 -3.71 -9.20
C SER A 178 4.45 -4.13 -10.66
N PHE A 179 5.32 -3.56 -11.49
CA PHE A 179 5.39 -3.92 -12.91
C PHE A 179 5.78 -5.39 -13.14
N ILE A 180 6.69 -5.93 -12.32
CA ILE A 180 7.07 -7.35 -12.36
C ILE A 180 5.86 -8.26 -12.08
N THR A 181 4.88 -7.81 -11.28
CA THR A 181 3.65 -8.58 -10.99
C THR A 181 2.91 -9.00 -12.25
N ILE A 182 2.90 -8.16 -13.29
CA ILE A 182 2.21 -8.43 -14.56
C ILE A 182 2.82 -9.66 -15.26
N PHE A 183 4.13 -9.80 -15.22
CA PHE A 183 4.84 -10.93 -15.83
C PHE A 183 4.74 -12.20 -14.99
N VAL A 184 4.91 -12.03 -13.67
CA VAL A 184 4.88 -13.15 -12.72
C VAL A 184 3.47 -13.72 -12.58
N GLY A 185 2.42 -12.90 -12.68
CA GLY A 185 1.02 -13.32 -12.56
C GLY A 185 0.62 -14.46 -13.51
N ASN A 186 1.31 -14.58 -14.65
CA ASN A 186 1.06 -15.61 -15.65
C ASN A 186 1.78 -16.96 -15.38
N LEU A 187 2.57 -17.08 -14.31
CA LEU A 187 3.36 -18.29 -14.00
C LEU A 187 2.57 -19.39 -13.24
N GLY A 188 1.25 -19.35 -13.27
CA GLY A 188 0.39 -20.34 -12.60
C GLY A 188 0.53 -20.31 -11.08
N THR A 189 0.48 -21.46 -10.41
CA THR A 189 0.45 -21.57 -8.94
C THR A 189 1.68 -20.94 -8.25
N ILE A 190 2.86 -20.98 -8.89
CA ILE A 190 4.10 -20.41 -8.34
C ILE A 190 4.01 -18.88 -8.23
N SER A 191 3.21 -18.22 -9.07
CA SER A 191 2.99 -16.77 -9.01
C SER A 191 2.49 -16.28 -7.65
N LYS A 192 1.77 -17.14 -6.94
CA LYS A 192 1.20 -16.84 -5.61
C LYS A 192 2.27 -16.63 -4.53
N LEU A 193 3.51 -16.99 -4.82
CA LEU A 193 4.64 -16.66 -3.93
C LEU A 193 5.10 -15.21 -4.07
N TYR A 194 4.69 -14.52 -5.14
CA TYR A 194 4.98 -13.10 -5.33
C TYR A 194 4.01 -12.25 -4.50
N PRO A 195 4.49 -11.38 -3.60
CA PRO A 195 3.63 -10.79 -2.58
C PRO A 195 2.46 -9.95 -3.09
N LEU A 196 2.59 -9.23 -4.22
CA LEU A 196 1.46 -8.50 -4.79
C LEU A 196 0.43 -9.44 -5.44
N VAL A 197 0.85 -10.54 -6.06
CA VAL A 197 -0.07 -11.59 -6.55
C VAL A 197 -0.75 -12.27 -5.38
N ALA A 198 -0.01 -12.49 -4.29
CA ALA A 198 -0.55 -13.05 -3.05
C ALA A 198 -1.62 -12.14 -2.42
N ALA A 199 -1.46 -10.81 -2.53
CA ALA A 199 -2.47 -9.85 -2.07
C ALA A 199 -3.80 -10.07 -2.81
N PHE A 200 -3.79 -10.12 -4.14
CA PHE A 200 -4.98 -10.39 -4.97
C PHE A 200 -5.61 -11.76 -4.67
N THR A 201 -4.80 -12.77 -4.35
CA THR A 201 -5.30 -14.10 -3.99
C THR A 201 -6.00 -14.09 -2.64
N LEU A 202 -5.43 -13.39 -1.65
CA LEU A 202 -5.96 -13.33 -0.29
C LEU A 202 -7.17 -12.41 -0.17
N SER A 203 -7.26 -11.39 -1.01
CA SER A 203 -8.44 -10.52 -1.06
C SER A 203 -9.65 -11.21 -1.71
N GLY A 204 -9.43 -12.29 -2.48
CA GLY A 204 -10.49 -12.99 -3.21
C GLY A 204 -10.73 -12.45 -4.62
N TYR A 205 -9.83 -11.59 -5.12
CA TYR A 205 -9.90 -11.10 -6.51
C TYR A 205 -9.74 -12.24 -7.54
N TYR A 206 -8.89 -13.23 -7.25
CA TYR A 206 -8.72 -14.42 -8.06
C TYR A 206 -9.43 -15.60 -7.38
N GLU A 207 -10.15 -16.40 -8.18
CA GLU A 207 -10.56 -17.74 -7.76
C GLU A 207 -9.30 -18.55 -7.45
N SER A 208 -9.20 -19.11 -6.25
CA SER A 208 -7.98 -19.76 -5.79
C SER A 208 -8.25 -21.05 -5.05
N THR A 209 -7.36 -22.02 -5.27
CA THR A 209 -7.38 -23.30 -4.54
C THR A 209 -6.83 -23.10 -3.11
N PRO A 210 -7.18 -23.99 -2.16
CA PRO A 210 -6.64 -23.93 -0.79
C PRO A 210 -5.09 -23.95 -0.75
N ALA A 211 -4.44 -24.64 -1.70
CA ALA A 211 -2.99 -24.65 -1.81
C ALA A 211 -2.41 -23.30 -2.22
N GLU A 212 -3.08 -22.58 -3.10
CA GLU A 212 -2.67 -21.23 -3.53
C GLU A 212 -2.84 -20.20 -2.42
N ILE A 213 -3.92 -20.31 -1.65
CA ILE A 213 -4.14 -19.47 -0.47
C ILE A 213 -3.01 -19.71 0.54
N LEU A 214 -2.64 -20.95 0.79
CA LEU A 214 -1.54 -21.30 1.69
C LEU A 214 -0.21 -20.69 1.25
N LEU A 215 0.12 -20.78 -0.06
CA LEU A 215 1.33 -20.18 -0.63
C LEU A 215 1.32 -18.65 -0.47
N SER A 216 0.17 -18.02 -0.67
CA SER A 216 0.00 -16.58 -0.49
C SER A 216 0.20 -16.14 0.96
N VAL A 217 -0.32 -16.89 1.91
CA VAL A 217 -0.08 -16.64 3.35
C VAL A 217 1.40 -16.80 3.69
N ILE A 218 2.07 -17.83 3.19
CA ILE A 218 3.52 -18.03 3.38
C ILE A 218 4.29 -16.82 2.84
N SER A 219 3.95 -16.33 1.65
CA SER A 219 4.57 -15.14 1.04
C SER A 219 4.44 -13.91 1.95
N MET A 220 3.24 -13.64 2.48
CA MET A 220 3.01 -12.51 3.38
C MET A 220 3.76 -12.64 4.71
N VAL A 221 3.81 -13.84 5.28
CA VAL A 221 4.58 -14.12 6.50
C VAL A 221 6.08 -13.89 6.26
N LEU A 222 6.62 -14.33 5.12
CA LEU A 222 8.02 -14.08 4.74
C LEU A 222 8.31 -12.58 4.61
N CYS A 223 7.44 -11.81 3.97
CA CYS A 223 7.57 -10.35 3.89
C CYS A 223 7.55 -9.71 5.28
N GLY A 224 6.66 -10.15 6.16
CA GLY A 224 6.59 -9.70 7.54
C GLY A 224 7.86 -10.01 8.34
N MET A 225 8.43 -11.22 8.19
CA MET A 225 9.67 -11.61 8.85
C MET A 225 10.87 -10.79 8.35
N ILE A 226 11.03 -10.64 7.03
CA ILE A 226 12.09 -9.81 6.44
C ILE A 226 12.00 -8.38 6.95
N SER A 227 10.81 -7.81 6.93
CA SER A 227 10.55 -6.45 7.44
C SER A 227 10.86 -6.33 8.92
N GLY A 228 10.48 -7.31 9.73
CA GLY A 228 10.78 -7.37 11.16
C GLY A 228 12.29 -7.35 11.45
N ILE A 229 13.07 -8.12 10.69
CA ILE A 229 14.54 -8.13 10.78
C ILE A 229 15.12 -6.76 10.41
N LEU A 230 14.64 -6.16 9.33
CA LEU A 230 15.11 -4.84 8.89
C LEU A 230 14.73 -3.74 9.90
N ILE A 231 13.54 -3.76 10.46
CA ILE A 231 13.08 -2.85 11.52
C ILE A 231 13.95 -2.99 12.77
N TYR A 232 14.28 -4.21 13.17
CA TYR A 232 15.18 -4.45 14.30
C TYR A 232 16.57 -3.86 14.05
N ARG A 233 17.14 -4.03 12.84
CA ARG A 233 18.42 -3.44 12.45
C ARG A 233 18.37 -1.90 12.47
N LEU A 234 17.29 -1.30 11.91
CA LEU A 234 17.08 0.14 11.95
C LEU A 234 17.05 0.67 13.39
N SER A 235 16.27 0.04 14.26
CA SER A 235 16.17 0.42 15.66
C SER A 235 17.50 0.38 16.42
N LYS A 236 18.33 -0.63 16.14
CA LYS A 236 19.66 -0.77 16.75
C LYS A 236 20.66 0.26 16.22
N ARG A 237 20.62 0.56 14.93
CA ARG A 237 21.51 1.56 14.30
C ARG A 237 21.25 2.95 14.83
N ASP A 238 19.98 3.36 14.92
CA ASP A 238 19.60 4.69 15.38
C ASP A 238 19.83 4.87 16.89
N ALA A 239 19.98 3.78 17.65
CA ALA A 239 20.39 3.81 19.05
C ALA A 239 21.92 3.94 19.25
N LEU A 240 22.72 3.72 18.21
CA LEU A 240 24.20 3.77 18.27
C LEU A 240 24.78 5.07 17.68
N GLN A 241 23.98 5.93 17.08
CA GLN A 241 24.33 7.25 16.57
C GLN A 241 23.96 8.35 17.57
#